data_551ad33482853c993c76cc7895488aea
#
_entry.id   551ad33482853c993c76cc7895488aea
#
_cell.length_a   1.000
_cell.length_b   1.000
_cell.length_c   1.000
_cell.angle_alpha   90.00
_cell.angle_beta   90.00
_cell.angle_gamma   90.00
#
_symmetry.space_group_name_H-M   'P 1'
#
loop_
_entity.id
_entity.type
_entity.pdbx_description
1 polymer ?
#
loop_
_entity_poly.entity_id
_entity_poly.type
_entity_poly.pdbx_seq_one_letter_code
_entity_poly.pdbx_strand_id
1 'polypeptide(L)'
;MRILLIGLLFISSLLSLQAQPKEEIRATWLTTLGGMDWPTRKANSAKGIEAQKNELIRQLDALKAANFNTVLFQTRLRGDVIYPSAIETFAESLTGHTGKNPGYDPLQFAIEECHKRGLELHAWLVCIPIGNKRQVTLLGKNCVVKKQPALCKQFNGSWYLDPGNPGTADYLSRIAKEITSRYDIDGIHLDYIRYPEQGEKFPDKDTYRKYGKKQELKQWRRDNITRIVARIYAEVKQLKPWVKVSSSPIGKF
;
A
#
# COMPACT_ATOMS: atom_id res chain seq x y z
N MET A 1 53.62 -15.59 -31.72
CA MET A 1 52.23 -16.09 -31.70
C MET A 1 51.70 -16.41 -30.30
N ARG A 2 52.42 -17.10 -29.42
CA ARG A 2 51.93 -17.44 -28.06
C ARG A 2 51.71 -16.23 -27.15
N ILE A 3 52.51 -15.18 -27.23
CA ILE A 3 52.38 -13.96 -26.38
C ILE A 3 51.15 -13.13 -26.79
N LEU A 4 50.80 -13.08 -28.09
CA LEU A 4 49.58 -12.37 -28.55
C LEU A 4 48.29 -13.05 -28.10
N LEU A 5 48.28 -14.41 -28.03
CA LEU A 5 47.09 -15.15 -27.55
C LEU A 5 46.85 -14.94 -26.05
N ILE A 6 47.90 -14.82 -25.24
CA ILE A 6 47.78 -14.57 -23.79
C ILE A 6 47.26 -13.14 -23.54
N GLY A 7 47.70 -12.16 -24.32
CA GLY A 7 47.21 -10.78 -24.26
C GLY A 7 45.71 -10.65 -24.61
N LEU A 8 45.23 -11.38 -25.62
CA LEU A 8 43.83 -11.39 -26.02
C LEU A 8 42.90 -12.05 -24.95
N LEU A 9 43.38 -13.12 -24.30
CA LEU A 9 42.66 -13.77 -23.20
C LEU A 9 42.56 -12.88 -21.97
N PHE A 10 43.56 -12.04 -21.66
CA PHE A 10 43.51 -11.09 -20.55
C PHE A 10 42.57 -9.91 -20.82
N ILE A 11 42.50 -9.43 -22.06
CA ILE A 11 41.59 -8.35 -22.47
C ILE A 11 40.14 -8.83 -22.48
N SER A 12 39.87 -10.09 -22.89
CA SER A 12 38.51 -10.64 -22.85
C SER A 12 37.99 -10.89 -21.41
N SER A 13 38.89 -11.20 -20.46
CA SER A 13 38.50 -11.34 -19.05
C SER A 13 38.22 -10.00 -18.35
N LEU A 14 38.81 -8.90 -18.82
CA LEU A 14 38.51 -7.54 -18.29
C LEU A 14 37.19 -6.99 -18.81
N LEU A 15 36.69 -7.44 -19.96
CA LEU A 15 35.39 -7.02 -20.51
C LEU A 15 34.21 -7.73 -19.84
N SER A 16 34.43 -8.82 -19.10
CA SER A 16 33.38 -9.55 -18.37
C SER A 16 33.17 -9.08 -16.91
N LEU A 17 33.91 -8.08 -16.46
CA LEU A 17 33.83 -7.51 -15.12
C LEU A 17 32.96 -6.23 -15.04
N GLN A 18 32.06 -6.02 -15.98
CA GLN A 18 30.95 -5.11 -15.73
C GLN A 18 30.00 -5.81 -14.77
N ALA A 19 30.27 -5.67 -13.46
CA ALA A 19 29.26 -5.95 -12.45
C ALA A 19 28.02 -5.14 -12.85
N GLN A 20 26.92 -5.83 -13.16
CA GLN A 20 25.65 -5.16 -13.35
C GLN A 20 25.43 -4.25 -12.15
N PRO A 21 25.04 -2.99 -12.34
CA PRO A 21 24.74 -2.12 -11.22
C PRO A 21 23.70 -2.83 -10.36
N LYS A 22 24.10 -3.15 -9.13
CA LYS A 22 23.23 -3.80 -8.17
C LYS A 22 22.19 -2.77 -7.76
N GLU A 23 21.00 -2.82 -8.37
CA GLU A 23 19.89 -1.99 -7.95
C GLU A 23 19.46 -2.47 -6.57
N GLU A 24 19.88 -1.76 -5.56
CA GLU A 24 19.53 -2.03 -4.18
C GLU A 24 18.37 -1.13 -3.75
N ILE A 25 17.29 -1.73 -3.23
CA ILE A 25 16.17 -1.00 -2.63
C ILE A 25 16.48 -0.84 -1.13
N ARG A 26 16.71 0.40 -0.71
CA ARG A 26 16.83 0.80 0.71
C ARG A 26 15.56 1.55 1.09
N ALA A 27 14.55 0.81 1.52
CA ALA A 27 13.22 1.31 1.78
C ALA A 27 12.90 1.40 3.27
N THR A 28 12.02 2.33 3.63
CA THR A 28 11.40 2.39 4.96
C THR A 28 9.89 2.49 4.85
N TRP A 29 9.18 1.97 5.84
CA TRP A 29 7.75 2.24 6.03
C TRP A 29 7.59 3.52 6.84
N LEU A 30 6.70 4.40 6.37
CA LEU A 30 6.28 5.61 7.06
C LEU A 30 4.77 5.50 7.30
N THR A 31 4.38 5.21 8.55
CA THR A 31 2.97 4.99 8.89
C THR A 31 2.25 6.30 9.18
N THR A 32 1.00 6.38 8.72
CA THR A 32 0.09 7.49 9.03
C THR A 32 -0.99 7.09 10.03
N LEU A 33 -0.99 5.81 10.47
CA LEU A 33 -1.94 5.28 11.42
C LEU A 33 -1.80 5.96 12.79
N GLY A 34 -2.85 6.66 13.21
CA GLY A 34 -2.86 7.38 14.49
C GLY A 34 -1.86 8.54 14.58
N GLY A 35 -1.09 8.81 13.52
CA GLY A 35 -0.01 9.78 13.50
C GLY A 35 1.26 9.30 14.22
N MET A 36 1.52 7.98 14.23
CA MET A 36 2.69 7.41 14.92
C MET A 36 4.01 7.93 14.34
N ASP A 37 4.18 7.85 13.01
CA ASP A 37 5.34 8.44 12.35
C ASP A 37 4.99 9.83 11.81
N TRP A 38 3.85 9.94 11.11
CA TRP A 38 3.35 11.17 10.53
C TRP A 38 1.82 11.08 10.29
N PRO A 39 1.05 12.21 10.45
CA PRO A 39 1.45 13.47 11.05
C PRO A 39 1.23 13.46 12.58
N THR A 40 2.19 14.00 13.33
CA THR A 40 2.03 14.18 14.79
C THR A 40 1.19 15.42 15.10
N ARG A 41 1.09 16.36 14.18
CA ARG A 41 0.28 17.59 14.28
C ARG A 41 -1.00 17.46 13.46
N LYS A 42 -2.06 18.16 13.86
CA LYS A 42 -3.35 18.12 13.16
C LYS A 42 -3.50 19.33 12.23
N ALA A 43 -3.90 19.07 10.98
CA ALA A 43 -4.20 20.09 9.97
C ALA A 43 -5.61 20.69 10.20
N ASN A 44 -5.81 21.36 11.31
CA ASN A 44 -7.05 22.03 11.66
C ASN A 44 -6.96 23.57 11.57
N SER A 45 -5.81 24.09 11.17
CA SER A 45 -5.49 25.50 10.93
C SER A 45 -4.36 25.62 9.91
N ALA A 46 -4.14 26.81 9.34
CA ALA A 46 -3.00 27.07 8.43
C ALA A 46 -1.65 26.71 9.09
N LYS A 47 -1.48 27.07 10.37
CA LYS A 47 -0.27 26.70 11.14
C LYS A 47 -0.13 25.19 11.32
N GLY A 48 -1.25 24.45 11.51
CA GLY A 48 -1.24 23.00 11.60
C GLY A 48 -0.87 22.33 10.29
N ILE A 49 -1.37 22.83 9.17
CA ILE A 49 -1.01 22.36 7.81
C ILE A 49 0.49 22.54 7.56
N GLU A 50 1.00 23.73 7.84
CA GLU A 50 2.42 24.04 7.68
C GLU A 50 3.30 23.16 8.58
N ALA A 51 2.88 22.93 9.82
CA ALA A 51 3.58 22.06 10.75
C ALA A 51 3.66 20.62 10.25
N GLN A 52 2.56 20.05 9.67
CA GLN A 52 2.56 18.74 9.05
C GLN A 52 3.53 18.66 7.86
N LYS A 53 3.49 19.65 6.98
CA LYS A 53 4.37 19.72 5.81
C LYS A 53 5.84 19.78 6.23
N ASN A 54 6.17 20.67 7.15
CA ASN A 54 7.55 20.82 7.65
C ASN A 54 8.05 19.58 8.41
N GLU A 55 7.15 18.85 9.09
CA GLU A 55 7.48 17.57 9.73
C GLU A 55 7.88 16.52 8.71
N LEU A 56 7.09 16.34 7.64
CA LEU A 56 7.39 15.39 6.58
C LEU A 56 8.69 15.74 5.85
N ILE A 57 8.90 17.02 5.53
CA ILE A 57 10.14 17.51 4.91
C ILE A 57 11.36 17.07 5.74
N ARG A 58 11.36 17.33 7.05
CA ARG A 58 12.48 16.94 7.93
C ARG A 58 12.71 15.42 7.97
N GLN A 59 11.63 14.63 7.98
CA GLN A 59 11.74 13.17 7.94
C GLN A 59 12.36 12.69 6.63
N LEU A 60 11.91 13.21 5.49
CA LEU A 60 12.45 12.87 4.18
C LEU A 60 13.91 13.33 4.01
N ASP A 61 14.29 14.49 4.55
CA ASP A 61 15.68 14.94 4.59
C ASP A 61 16.56 13.96 5.39
N ALA A 62 16.10 13.51 6.55
CA ALA A 62 16.81 12.54 7.38
C ALA A 62 16.95 11.17 6.68
N LEU A 63 15.89 10.70 6.00
CA LEU A 63 15.93 9.46 5.23
C LEU A 63 16.93 9.57 4.06
N LYS A 64 16.93 10.68 3.34
CA LYS A 64 17.90 10.91 2.26
C LYS A 64 19.33 10.95 2.78
N ALA A 65 19.58 11.65 3.89
CA ALA A 65 20.89 11.70 4.55
C ALA A 65 21.36 10.31 5.02
N ALA A 66 20.43 9.43 5.43
CA ALA A 66 20.70 8.04 5.79
C ALA A 66 20.77 7.10 4.58
N ASN A 67 20.82 7.65 3.35
CA ASN A 67 20.98 6.93 2.10
C ASN A 67 19.82 5.98 1.75
N PHE A 68 18.60 6.23 2.24
CA PHE A 68 17.39 5.60 1.72
C PHE A 68 17.09 6.10 0.30
N ASN A 69 16.42 5.26 -0.49
CA ASN A 69 16.01 5.59 -1.85
C ASN A 69 14.51 5.37 -2.12
N THR A 70 13.79 4.77 -1.17
CA THR A 70 12.37 4.43 -1.33
C THR A 70 11.62 4.64 -0.02
N VAL A 71 10.43 5.23 -0.09
CA VAL A 71 9.51 5.39 1.03
C VAL A 71 8.21 4.65 0.75
N LEU A 72 7.85 3.68 1.59
CA LEU A 72 6.55 3.05 1.60
C LEU A 72 5.63 3.92 2.47
N PHE A 73 4.88 4.84 1.82
CA PHE A 73 4.08 5.85 2.51
C PHE A 73 2.64 5.35 2.69
N GLN A 74 2.19 5.20 3.95
CA GLN A 74 0.87 4.65 4.24
C GLN A 74 -0.24 5.58 3.75
N THR A 75 -0.81 5.22 2.62
CA THR A 75 -1.79 6.00 1.87
C THR A 75 -3.23 5.56 2.16
N ARG A 76 -3.43 4.26 2.38
CA ARG A 76 -4.68 3.66 2.87
C ARG A 76 -4.42 2.94 4.18
N LEU A 77 -5.16 3.31 5.24
CA LEU A 77 -4.97 2.78 6.58
C LEU A 77 -5.90 1.60 6.86
N ARG A 78 -7.15 1.87 7.21
CA ARG A 78 -8.15 0.84 7.58
C ARG A 78 -9.55 1.25 7.11
N GLY A 79 -9.76 1.31 5.79
CA GLY A 79 -11.01 1.80 5.20
C GLY A 79 -11.11 3.32 5.18
N ASP A 80 -9.98 4.00 5.35
CA ASP A 80 -9.76 5.43 5.24
C ASP A 80 -8.41 5.73 4.56
N VAL A 81 -8.26 6.93 4.06
CA VAL A 81 -7.14 7.33 3.20
C VAL A 81 -6.61 8.71 3.58
N ILE A 82 -5.43 9.06 3.09
CA ILE A 82 -4.81 10.38 3.32
C ILE A 82 -4.86 11.30 2.10
N TYR A 83 -5.65 10.99 1.10
CA TYR A 83 -5.80 11.78 -0.14
C TYR A 83 -7.28 12.00 -0.45
N PRO A 84 -7.65 13.00 -1.28
CA PRO A 84 -9.03 13.19 -1.72
C PRO A 84 -9.49 12.00 -2.56
N SER A 85 -10.28 11.09 -1.97
CA SER A 85 -10.79 9.88 -2.62
C SER A 85 -12.29 9.96 -2.87
N ALA A 86 -12.75 9.42 -4.01
CA ALA A 86 -14.17 9.20 -4.29
C ALA A 86 -14.72 7.91 -3.65
N ILE A 87 -13.84 7.05 -3.13
CA ILE A 87 -14.18 5.70 -2.63
C ILE A 87 -14.22 5.66 -1.11
N GLU A 88 -13.18 6.14 -0.45
CA GLU A 88 -13.02 6.14 1.01
C GLU A 88 -12.85 7.57 1.55
N THR A 89 -13.00 7.75 2.85
CA THR A 89 -12.97 9.06 3.49
C THR A 89 -11.59 9.37 4.05
N PHE A 90 -11.33 10.65 4.35
CA PHE A 90 -10.08 11.06 5.01
C PHE A 90 -9.90 10.44 6.39
N ALA A 91 -8.67 10.02 6.68
CA ALA A 91 -8.26 9.47 7.95
C ALA A 91 -8.31 10.51 9.09
N GLU A 92 -8.69 10.06 10.29
CA GLU A 92 -8.71 10.86 11.51
C GLU A 92 -7.33 11.45 11.84
N SER A 93 -6.25 10.74 11.48
CA SER A 93 -4.87 11.15 11.77
C SER A 93 -4.52 12.53 11.22
N LEU A 94 -5.09 12.94 10.09
CA LEU A 94 -4.78 14.21 9.44
C LEU A 94 -5.29 15.44 10.22
N THR A 95 -6.53 15.40 10.69
CA THR A 95 -7.21 16.58 11.27
C THR A 95 -7.70 16.38 12.70
N GLY A 96 -7.64 15.14 13.22
CA GLY A 96 -8.31 14.74 14.46
C GLY A 96 -9.79 14.39 14.28
N HIS A 97 -10.31 14.47 13.04
CA HIS A 97 -11.70 14.17 12.70
C HIS A 97 -11.77 13.34 11.41
N THR A 98 -12.36 12.15 11.50
CA THR A 98 -12.58 11.30 10.33
C THR A 98 -13.42 12.03 9.26
N GLY A 99 -12.98 11.96 8.01
CA GLY A 99 -13.69 12.55 6.88
C GLY A 99 -13.47 14.05 6.68
N LYS A 100 -12.80 14.74 7.60
CA LYS A 100 -12.50 16.16 7.45
C LYS A 100 -11.33 16.37 6.52
N ASN A 101 -11.53 17.19 5.47
CA ASN A 101 -10.48 17.58 4.53
C ASN A 101 -9.40 18.38 5.28
N PRO A 102 -8.11 18.02 5.16
CA PRO A 102 -7.01 18.75 5.80
C PRO A 102 -6.67 20.09 5.14
N GLY A 103 -7.33 20.47 4.05
CA GLY A 103 -7.06 21.73 3.33
C GLY A 103 -5.91 21.67 2.32
N TYR A 104 -5.34 20.48 2.09
CA TYR A 104 -4.35 20.19 1.05
C TYR A 104 -4.42 18.71 0.68
N ASP A 105 -3.66 18.27 -0.32
CA ASP A 105 -3.51 16.87 -0.68
C ASP A 105 -2.22 16.30 -0.09
N PRO A 106 -2.30 15.50 1.01
CA PRO A 106 -1.12 14.96 1.68
C PRO A 106 -0.31 13.98 0.80
N LEU A 107 -0.99 13.20 -0.06
CA LEU A 107 -0.29 12.26 -0.93
C LEU A 107 0.47 12.98 -2.04
N GLN A 108 -0.17 13.96 -2.69
CA GLN A 108 0.49 14.77 -3.72
C GLN A 108 1.71 15.48 -3.16
N PHE A 109 1.55 16.11 -1.97
CA PHE A 109 2.66 16.78 -1.30
C PHE A 109 3.82 15.82 -0.96
N ALA A 110 3.51 14.61 -0.47
CA ALA A 110 4.53 13.62 -0.15
C ALA A 110 5.30 13.16 -1.39
N ILE A 111 4.61 12.95 -2.51
CA ILE A 111 5.23 12.58 -3.79
C ILE A 111 6.21 13.68 -4.26
N GLU A 112 5.75 14.92 -4.29
CA GLU A 112 6.59 16.06 -4.70
C GLU A 112 7.84 16.19 -3.83
N GLU A 113 7.69 16.05 -2.52
CA GLU A 113 8.83 16.16 -1.59
C GLU A 113 9.77 14.94 -1.66
N CYS A 114 9.27 13.74 -1.94
CA CYS A 114 10.10 12.58 -2.23
C CYS A 114 10.90 12.78 -3.52
N HIS A 115 10.25 13.16 -4.61
CA HIS A 115 10.89 13.34 -5.92
C HIS A 115 11.95 14.46 -5.91
N LYS A 116 11.72 15.57 -5.21
CA LYS A 116 12.75 16.63 -5.01
C LYS A 116 14.06 16.09 -4.40
N ARG A 117 13.98 14.98 -3.66
CA ARG A 117 15.12 14.32 -2.99
C ARG A 117 15.66 13.11 -3.75
N GLY A 118 15.06 12.77 -4.90
CA GLY A 118 15.35 11.53 -5.61
C GLY A 118 15.02 10.30 -4.78
N LEU A 119 13.90 10.35 -4.04
CA LEU A 119 13.30 9.22 -3.33
C LEU A 119 12.09 8.74 -4.12
N GLU A 120 11.97 7.42 -4.31
CA GLU A 120 10.73 6.82 -4.80
C GLU A 120 9.66 6.85 -3.70
N LEU A 121 8.41 7.14 -4.06
CA LEU A 121 7.27 6.98 -3.17
C LEU A 121 6.38 5.82 -3.65
N HIS A 122 6.25 4.80 -2.80
CA HIS A 122 5.29 3.72 -3.01
C HIS A 122 4.08 3.93 -2.10
N ALA A 123 2.90 4.02 -2.70
CA ALA A 123 1.65 4.13 -1.95
C ALA A 123 1.37 2.81 -1.21
N TRP A 124 1.50 2.83 0.13
CA TRP A 124 1.27 1.66 0.97
C TRP A 124 -0.21 1.53 1.32
N LEU A 125 -0.80 0.41 0.94
CA LEU A 125 -2.21 0.08 1.14
C LEU A 125 -2.36 -1.08 2.14
N VAL A 126 -2.97 -0.81 3.29
CA VAL A 126 -3.47 -1.87 4.18
C VAL A 126 -4.75 -2.44 3.57
N CYS A 127 -4.70 -3.66 3.03
CA CYS A 127 -5.73 -4.16 2.11
C CYS A 127 -6.98 -4.70 2.81
N ILE A 128 -6.85 -5.75 3.62
CA ILE A 128 -7.99 -6.53 4.14
C ILE A 128 -8.61 -5.94 5.43
N PRO A 129 -7.86 -5.45 6.43
CA PRO A 129 -8.44 -4.86 7.63
C PRO A 129 -9.22 -3.57 7.34
N ILE A 130 -10.37 -3.42 8.03
CA ILE A 130 -11.20 -2.19 8.00
C ILE A 130 -11.14 -1.50 9.37
N GLY A 131 -11.19 -2.27 10.46
CA GLY A 131 -11.07 -1.74 11.81
C GLY A 131 -12.12 -2.27 12.79
N ASN A 132 -12.03 -1.82 14.04
CA ASN A 132 -12.95 -2.20 15.10
C ASN A 132 -14.28 -1.42 15.00
N LYS A 133 -15.21 -1.71 15.93
CA LYS A 133 -16.53 -1.06 15.99
C LYS A 133 -16.43 0.46 16.06
N ARG A 134 -15.49 1.01 16.87
CA ARG A 134 -15.28 2.46 17.00
C ARG A 134 -14.87 3.07 15.65
N GLN A 135 -13.90 2.48 14.96
CA GLN A 135 -13.43 2.96 13.65
C GLN A 135 -14.54 2.94 12.61
N VAL A 136 -15.30 1.84 12.51
CA VAL A 136 -16.44 1.75 11.58
C VAL A 136 -17.52 2.79 11.90
N THR A 137 -17.75 3.09 13.19
CA THR A 137 -18.68 4.14 13.59
C THR A 137 -18.20 5.52 13.15
N LEU A 138 -16.91 5.83 13.33
CA LEU A 138 -16.30 7.10 12.91
C LEU A 138 -16.30 7.30 11.40
N LEU A 139 -16.05 6.23 10.63
CA LEU A 139 -16.14 6.25 9.17
C LEU A 139 -17.57 6.53 8.65
N GLY A 140 -18.57 6.28 9.48
CA GLY A 140 -19.96 6.65 9.25
C GLY A 140 -20.59 5.93 8.03
N LYS A 141 -21.55 6.61 7.39
CA LYS A 141 -22.29 6.05 6.24
C LYS A 141 -21.42 5.77 5.00
N ASN A 142 -20.25 6.39 4.92
CA ASN A 142 -19.34 6.24 3.79
C ASN A 142 -18.42 5.01 3.89
N CYS A 143 -18.40 4.35 5.06
CA CYS A 143 -17.62 3.13 5.26
C CYS A 143 -18.09 2.00 4.35
N VAL A 144 -17.16 1.21 3.83
CA VAL A 144 -17.44 0.02 3.02
C VAL A 144 -18.35 -0.97 3.74
N VAL A 145 -18.23 -1.11 5.06
CA VAL A 145 -19.12 -1.96 5.89
C VAL A 145 -20.60 -1.54 5.78
N LYS A 146 -20.87 -0.24 5.58
CA LYS A 146 -22.23 0.30 5.42
C LYS A 146 -22.69 0.33 3.97
N LYS A 147 -21.79 0.70 3.04
CA LYS A 147 -22.11 0.81 1.62
C LYS A 147 -22.20 -0.55 0.91
N GLN A 148 -21.34 -1.50 1.31
CA GLN A 148 -21.18 -2.80 0.66
C GLN A 148 -20.99 -3.90 1.70
N PRO A 149 -21.98 -4.14 2.60
CA PRO A 149 -21.85 -5.07 3.73
C PRO A 149 -21.54 -6.50 3.28
N ALA A 150 -21.97 -6.90 2.08
CA ALA A 150 -21.68 -8.21 1.52
C ALA A 150 -20.18 -8.48 1.28
N LEU A 151 -19.36 -7.43 1.20
CA LEU A 151 -17.90 -7.53 1.08
C LEU A 151 -17.20 -7.70 2.43
N CYS A 152 -17.92 -7.62 3.55
CA CYS A 152 -17.31 -7.46 4.86
C CYS A 152 -17.68 -8.61 5.79
N LYS A 153 -16.73 -9.00 6.64
CA LYS A 153 -16.91 -9.97 7.71
C LYS A 153 -16.43 -9.38 9.03
N GLN A 154 -17.14 -9.69 10.12
CA GLN A 154 -16.69 -9.39 11.46
C GLN A 154 -15.97 -10.61 12.04
N PHE A 155 -14.77 -10.40 12.57
CA PHE A 155 -13.96 -11.45 13.17
C PHE A 155 -13.11 -10.87 14.30
N ASN A 156 -13.10 -11.54 15.47
CA ASN A 156 -12.34 -11.11 16.66
C ASN A 156 -12.52 -9.61 16.98
N GLY A 157 -13.77 -9.13 16.99
CA GLY A 157 -14.11 -7.74 17.35
C GLY A 157 -13.79 -6.68 16.29
N SER A 158 -13.24 -7.07 15.16
CA SER A 158 -12.89 -6.17 14.05
C SER A 158 -13.59 -6.56 12.75
N TRP A 159 -13.66 -5.61 11.82
CA TRP A 159 -14.18 -5.80 10.48
C TRP A 159 -13.05 -5.95 9.47
N TYR A 160 -13.29 -6.83 8.51
CA TYR A 160 -12.37 -7.15 7.43
C TYR A 160 -13.12 -7.21 6.11
N LEU A 161 -12.46 -6.91 5.00
CA LEU A 161 -12.94 -7.35 3.71
C LEU A 161 -12.88 -8.87 3.65
N ASP A 162 -13.87 -9.49 2.99
CA ASP A 162 -13.88 -10.93 2.74
C ASP A 162 -13.11 -11.27 1.47
N PRO A 163 -11.90 -11.85 1.55
CA PRO A 163 -11.13 -12.16 0.34
C PRO A 163 -11.82 -13.17 -0.58
N GLY A 164 -12.71 -13.98 -0.01
CA GLY A 164 -13.51 -14.98 -0.75
C GLY A 164 -14.58 -14.36 -1.64
N ASN A 165 -15.02 -13.14 -1.34
CA ASN A 165 -15.98 -12.45 -2.19
C ASN A 165 -15.26 -11.82 -3.40
N PRO A 166 -15.63 -12.18 -4.65
CA PRO A 166 -15.01 -11.60 -5.85
C PRO A 166 -15.01 -10.06 -5.89
N GLY A 167 -16.07 -9.44 -5.37
CA GLY A 167 -16.18 -7.98 -5.28
C GLY A 167 -15.10 -7.31 -4.42
N THR A 168 -14.41 -8.05 -3.54
CA THR A 168 -13.27 -7.52 -2.79
C THR A 168 -12.08 -7.19 -3.71
N ALA A 169 -11.80 -8.03 -4.70
CA ALA A 169 -10.78 -7.75 -5.69
C ALA A 169 -11.11 -6.49 -6.50
N ASP A 170 -12.36 -6.33 -6.91
CA ASP A 170 -12.80 -5.14 -7.65
C ASP A 170 -12.75 -3.88 -6.78
N TYR A 171 -13.12 -3.99 -5.50
CA TYR A 171 -13.07 -2.86 -4.56
C TYR A 171 -11.64 -2.34 -4.35
N LEU A 172 -10.69 -3.24 -4.06
CA LEU A 172 -9.29 -2.88 -3.83
C LEU A 172 -8.60 -2.42 -5.13
N SER A 173 -8.94 -3.05 -6.26
CA SER A 173 -8.45 -2.63 -7.58
C SER A 173 -8.89 -1.22 -7.94
N ARG A 174 -10.13 -0.81 -7.63
CA ARG A 174 -10.60 0.57 -7.84
C ARG A 174 -9.81 1.59 -7.02
N ILE A 175 -9.43 1.25 -5.77
CA ILE A 175 -8.59 2.13 -4.94
C ILE A 175 -7.19 2.26 -5.57
N ALA A 176 -6.57 1.15 -5.96
CA ALA A 176 -5.28 1.17 -6.63
C ALA A 176 -5.34 1.95 -7.96
N LYS A 177 -6.40 1.78 -8.75
CA LYS A 177 -6.67 2.53 -9.97
C LYS A 177 -6.77 4.03 -9.71
N GLU A 178 -7.56 4.43 -8.70
CA GLU A 178 -7.73 5.84 -8.33
C GLU A 178 -6.40 6.50 -8.01
N ILE A 179 -5.55 5.83 -7.23
CA ILE A 179 -4.22 6.34 -6.89
C ILE A 179 -3.33 6.38 -8.13
N THR A 180 -3.21 5.27 -8.87
CA THR A 180 -2.31 5.17 -10.03
C THR A 180 -2.68 6.15 -11.14
N SER A 181 -3.97 6.39 -11.38
CA SER A 181 -4.42 7.30 -12.44
C SER A 181 -4.20 8.77 -12.10
N ARG A 182 -4.26 9.13 -10.81
CA ARG A 182 -4.25 10.54 -10.37
C ARG A 182 -2.91 11.05 -9.89
N TYR A 183 -2.02 10.15 -9.44
CA TYR A 183 -0.77 10.53 -8.78
C TYR A 183 0.44 9.95 -9.50
N ASP A 184 1.54 10.68 -9.45
CA ASP A 184 2.83 10.27 -10.00
C ASP A 184 3.62 9.44 -8.97
N ILE A 185 3.03 8.30 -8.58
CA ILE A 185 3.66 7.34 -7.67
C ILE A 185 4.64 6.45 -8.42
N ASP A 186 5.69 5.99 -7.73
CA ASP A 186 6.67 5.04 -8.25
C ASP A 186 6.27 3.59 -8.02
N GLY A 187 5.41 3.36 -7.02
CA GLY A 187 4.93 2.02 -6.71
C GLY A 187 3.64 1.98 -5.89
N ILE A 188 3.04 0.78 -5.86
CA ILE A 188 1.98 0.37 -4.93
C ILE A 188 2.52 -0.76 -4.07
N HIS A 189 2.37 -0.64 -2.76
CA HIS A 189 2.73 -1.67 -1.79
C HIS A 189 1.48 -2.23 -1.10
N LEU A 190 1.25 -3.55 -1.24
CA LEU A 190 0.10 -4.24 -0.68
C LEU A 190 0.45 -4.89 0.66
N ASP A 191 -0.06 -4.32 1.74
CA ASP A 191 0.13 -4.84 3.08
C ASP A 191 -1.18 -5.43 3.63
N TYR A 192 -1.06 -6.34 4.60
CA TYR A 192 -2.21 -7.09 5.11
C TYR A 192 -3.07 -7.70 4.00
N ILE A 193 -2.43 -8.09 2.90
CA ILE A 193 -3.07 -8.79 1.77
C ILE A 193 -3.12 -10.29 2.07
N ARG A 194 -3.85 -10.63 3.12
CA ARG A 194 -3.97 -11.98 3.67
C ARG A 194 -5.21 -12.13 4.53
N TYR A 195 -5.61 -13.36 4.78
CA TYR A 195 -6.59 -13.65 5.84
C TYR A 195 -6.04 -13.22 7.20
N PRO A 196 -6.90 -12.80 8.16
CA PRO A 196 -6.48 -12.46 9.52
C PRO A 196 -5.73 -13.60 10.19
N GLU A 197 -4.96 -13.29 11.23
CA GLU A 197 -4.39 -14.31 12.11
C GLU A 197 -5.49 -15.23 12.64
N GLN A 198 -5.18 -16.53 12.81
CA GLN A 198 -6.19 -17.58 13.05
C GLN A 198 -7.25 -17.68 11.93
N GLY A 199 -6.84 -17.44 10.69
CA GLY A 199 -7.73 -17.40 9.53
C GLY A 199 -8.54 -18.68 9.29
N GLU A 200 -8.13 -19.81 9.87
CA GLU A 200 -8.93 -21.05 9.84
C GLU A 200 -10.32 -20.87 10.45
N LYS A 201 -10.50 -19.94 11.39
CA LYS A 201 -11.78 -19.58 12.03
C LYS A 201 -12.49 -18.41 11.36
N PHE A 202 -11.93 -17.86 10.27
CA PHE A 202 -12.54 -16.73 9.58
C PHE A 202 -13.94 -17.11 9.06
N PRO A 203 -14.98 -16.26 9.24
CA PRO A 203 -16.37 -16.60 9.00
C PRO A 203 -16.77 -16.48 7.51
N ASP A 204 -16.08 -17.21 6.63
CA ASP A 204 -16.30 -17.21 5.19
C ASP A 204 -17.05 -18.43 4.64
N LYS A 205 -17.69 -19.24 5.51
CA LYS A 205 -18.38 -20.47 5.11
C LYS A 205 -19.47 -20.25 4.06
N ASP A 206 -20.24 -19.17 4.18
CA ASP A 206 -21.26 -18.77 3.21
C ASP A 206 -20.67 -18.37 1.87
N THR A 207 -19.57 -17.61 1.90
CA THR A 207 -18.81 -17.18 0.71
C THR A 207 -18.15 -18.37 0.04
N TYR A 208 -17.54 -19.26 0.82
CA TYR A 208 -16.97 -20.52 0.31
C TYR A 208 -18.03 -21.41 -0.35
N ARG A 209 -19.21 -21.58 0.26
CA ARG A 209 -20.32 -22.35 -0.31
C ARG A 209 -20.75 -21.76 -1.67
N LYS A 210 -20.75 -20.44 -1.80
CA LYS A 210 -21.18 -19.75 -3.00
C LYS A 210 -20.11 -19.77 -4.11
N TYR A 211 -18.84 -19.61 -3.77
CA TYR A 211 -17.77 -19.35 -4.75
C TYR A 211 -16.66 -20.41 -4.76
N GLY A 212 -16.62 -21.33 -3.80
CA GLY A 212 -15.53 -22.29 -3.63
C GLY A 212 -15.52 -23.43 -4.66
N LYS A 213 -16.61 -23.66 -5.41
CA LYS A 213 -16.69 -24.63 -6.53
C LYS A 213 -16.13 -26.03 -6.19
N LYS A 214 -16.38 -26.54 -4.97
CA LYS A 214 -15.87 -27.82 -4.45
C LYS A 214 -14.33 -27.92 -4.29
N GLN A 215 -13.63 -26.82 -4.41
CA GLN A 215 -12.20 -26.73 -4.17
C GLN A 215 -11.87 -26.97 -2.69
N GLU A 216 -10.67 -27.45 -2.36
CA GLU A 216 -10.22 -27.55 -0.96
C GLU A 216 -10.16 -26.14 -0.35
N LEU A 217 -10.65 -25.97 0.91
CA LEU A 217 -10.84 -24.67 1.55
C LEU A 217 -9.54 -23.85 1.63
N LYS A 218 -8.42 -24.46 2.03
CA LYS A 218 -7.14 -23.77 2.15
C LYS A 218 -6.62 -23.31 0.79
N GLN A 219 -6.79 -24.16 -0.24
CA GLN A 219 -6.40 -23.80 -1.60
C GLN A 219 -7.27 -22.65 -2.13
N TRP A 220 -8.60 -22.73 -1.95
CA TRP A 220 -9.50 -21.66 -2.34
C TRP A 220 -9.15 -20.32 -1.67
N ARG A 221 -8.79 -20.33 -0.39
CA ARG A 221 -8.35 -19.12 0.32
C ARG A 221 -7.04 -18.54 -0.26
N ARG A 222 -6.07 -19.40 -0.60
CA ARG A 222 -4.84 -18.95 -1.29
C ARG A 222 -5.15 -18.31 -2.63
N ASP A 223 -6.00 -18.96 -3.42
CA ASP A 223 -6.38 -18.49 -4.75
C ASP A 223 -7.15 -17.15 -4.69
N ASN A 224 -7.93 -16.92 -3.63
CA ASN A 224 -8.59 -15.63 -3.41
C ASN A 224 -7.58 -14.50 -3.24
N ILE A 225 -6.53 -14.69 -2.46
CA ILE A 225 -5.46 -13.69 -2.30
C ILE A 225 -4.71 -13.49 -3.61
N THR A 226 -4.34 -14.57 -4.29
CA THR A 226 -3.69 -14.50 -5.61
C THR A 226 -4.55 -13.70 -6.61
N ARG A 227 -5.87 -13.96 -6.65
CA ARG A 227 -6.80 -13.24 -7.52
C ARG A 227 -6.82 -11.73 -7.22
N ILE A 228 -6.84 -11.33 -5.93
CA ILE A 228 -6.83 -9.92 -5.55
C ILE A 228 -5.53 -9.24 -6.01
N VAL A 229 -4.40 -9.86 -5.72
CA VAL A 229 -3.08 -9.33 -6.14
C VAL A 229 -2.97 -9.23 -7.66
N ALA A 230 -3.36 -10.29 -8.38
CA ALA A 230 -3.32 -10.31 -9.84
C ALA A 230 -4.23 -9.22 -10.45
N ARG A 231 -5.43 -9.02 -9.87
CA ARG A 231 -6.35 -7.97 -10.34
C ARG A 231 -5.78 -6.58 -10.15
N ILE A 232 -5.20 -6.28 -8.99
CA ILE A 232 -4.55 -4.99 -8.72
C ILE A 232 -3.35 -4.80 -9.65
N TYR A 233 -2.50 -5.82 -9.77
CA TYR A 233 -1.32 -5.78 -10.65
C TYR A 233 -1.72 -5.46 -12.10
N ALA A 234 -2.70 -6.18 -12.66
CA ALA A 234 -3.15 -5.96 -14.03
C ALA A 234 -3.67 -4.53 -14.24
N GLU A 235 -4.47 -4.00 -13.30
CA GLU A 235 -5.01 -2.64 -13.38
C GLU A 235 -3.92 -1.58 -13.34
N VAL A 236 -2.95 -1.72 -12.41
CA VAL A 236 -1.82 -0.78 -12.28
C VAL A 236 -0.95 -0.81 -13.53
N LYS A 237 -0.60 -2.01 -14.04
CA LYS A 237 0.27 -2.15 -15.21
C LYS A 237 -0.39 -1.71 -16.51
N GLN A 238 -1.70 -1.82 -16.61
CA GLN A 238 -2.45 -1.29 -17.75
C GLN A 238 -2.42 0.25 -17.80
N LEU A 239 -2.46 0.91 -16.64
CA LEU A 239 -2.44 2.37 -16.55
C LEU A 239 -1.02 2.94 -16.67
N LYS A 240 -0.09 2.39 -15.89
CA LYS A 240 1.31 2.84 -15.81
C LYS A 240 2.23 1.61 -15.70
N PRO A 241 2.74 1.08 -16.83
CA PRO A 241 3.57 -0.14 -16.84
C PRO A 241 4.82 -0.07 -15.96
N TRP A 242 5.37 1.13 -15.75
CA TRP A 242 6.57 1.37 -14.95
C TRP A 242 6.32 1.37 -13.44
N VAL A 243 5.10 1.61 -12.97
CA VAL A 243 4.78 1.62 -11.53
C VAL A 243 5.01 0.23 -10.94
N LYS A 244 5.85 0.16 -9.92
CA LYS A 244 6.17 -1.08 -9.21
C LYS A 244 4.98 -1.57 -8.39
N VAL A 245 4.79 -2.88 -8.29
CA VAL A 245 3.78 -3.49 -7.39
C VAL A 245 4.49 -4.48 -6.50
N SER A 246 4.39 -4.28 -5.20
CA SER A 246 5.03 -5.11 -4.18
C SER A 246 4.05 -5.52 -3.09
N SER A 247 4.38 -6.52 -2.29
CA SER A 247 3.57 -6.97 -1.17
C SER A 247 4.42 -7.46 -0.01
N SER A 248 3.86 -7.40 1.22
CA SER A 248 4.47 -7.91 2.45
C SER A 248 3.64 -9.10 2.99
N PRO A 249 3.90 -10.33 2.51
CA PRO A 249 3.28 -11.54 3.04
C PRO A 249 3.87 -11.90 4.42
N ILE A 250 3.11 -12.69 5.22
CA ILE A 250 3.69 -13.29 6.43
C ILE A 250 4.70 -14.36 6.03
N GLY A 251 5.91 -14.26 6.57
CA GLY A 251 6.98 -15.25 6.39
C GLY A 251 6.81 -16.49 7.28
N LYS A 252 5.63 -17.13 7.27
CA LYS A 252 5.44 -18.46 7.85
C LYS A 252 5.59 -19.48 6.73
N PHE A 253 6.65 -20.23 6.80
CA PHE A 253 6.92 -21.39 5.94
C PHE A 253 6.35 -22.66 6.55
#